data_325b0e10a75c170115be2f64e614a759
#
_entry.id   325b0e10a75c170115be2f64e614a759
#
_cell.length_a   1.000
_cell.length_b   1.000
_cell.length_c   1.000
_cell.angle_alpha   90.00
_cell.angle_beta   90.00
_cell.angle_gamma   90.00
#
_symmetry.space_group_name_H-M   'P 1'
#
loop_
_entity.id
_entity.type
_entity.pdbx_description
1 polymer ?
#
loop_
_entity_poly.entity_id
_entity_poly.type
_entity_poly.pdbx_seq_one_letter_code
_entity_poly.pdbx_strand_id
1 'polypeptide(L)'
;MTTIKEKANWCLSCPNPRCETGCPTGNHIRDFIKEMKEENLEEAARVLYAVNPYPQLTSRLCDCASQCHGHCVRGIKSTPVEIQAVERYISDQVPLTISACGANGKKIALVGAGPANLTCAKVLVEHGCEVHIYEKEDKIGGAVYTGIPSYRFDHAYLDTIYSTLQQVGVYFHMHQEVGKDISLEQLQSSYDKVVLGIGAQVENTYGLHGEGCTAGLSLLYDLNVLHKQEEYTNKYGSALVWGGGNVAMDCARSLKRILKDVTILYRRTKKEMPASIDEIEDAEKEGIHFAYLETIKELYLDDEGKVTGAHCVKMHLGEPDDSGRARPVETEGSDYTLPCELVVCAVGQKVSFAPVGDVELTEGHKTSIENVYVTGDAYSGPKTVAAAIRDGRNVAAEIMEEI
;
A
#
# COMPACT_ATOMS: atom_id res chain seq x y z
N MET A 1 22.32 -19.12 12.67
CA MET A 1 21.02 -18.56 12.21
C MET A 1 19.93 -19.54 12.58
N THR A 2 18.83 -19.04 13.16
CA THR A 2 17.66 -19.86 13.52
C THR A 2 16.98 -20.36 12.23
N THR A 3 16.71 -21.65 12.13
CA THR A 3 16.04 -22.25 10.97
C THR A 3 14.55 -21.86 10.91
N ILE A 4 13.91 -21.95 9.74
CA ILE A 4 12.46 -21.71 9.61
C ILE A 4 11.65 -22.66 10.48
N LYS A 5 12.07 -23.92 10.59
CA LYS A 5 11.43 -24.89 11.48
C LYS A 5 11.51 -24.49 12.95
N GLU A 6 12.66 -23.98 13.39
CA GLU A 6 12.82 -23.47 14.76
C GLU A 6 11.90 -22.26 15.01
N LYS A 7 11.79 -21.33 14.04
CA LYS A 7 10.86 -20.20 14.11
C LYS A 7 9.40 -20.65 14.20
N ALA A 8 9.00 -21.63 13.40
CA ALA A 8 7.68 -22.24 13.46
C ALA A 8 7.41 -22.90 14.83
N ASN A 9 8.42 -23.60 15.39
CA ASN A 9 8.32 -24.25 16.68
C ASN A 9 8.10 -23.28 17.87
N TRP A 10 8.38 -22.00 17.71
CA TRP A 10 8.06 -21.01 18.72
C TRP A 10 6.55 -20.77 18.89
N CYS A 11 5.74 -21.17 17.93
CA CYS A 11 4.28 -21.00 17.99
C CYS A 11 3.67 -21.87 19.10
N LEU A 12 2.89 -21.24 19.97
CA LEU A 12 2.22 -21.88 21.10
C LEU A 12 0.93 -22.63 20.72
N SER A 13 0.53 -22.60 19.45
CA SER A 13 -0.71 -23.21 18.92
C SER A 13 -1.95 -22.79 19.73
N CYS A 14 -2.09 -21.48 19.99
CA CYS A 14 -3.14 -20.90 20.82
C CYS A 14 -4.54 -21.32 20.34
N PRO A 15 -5.48 -21.72 21.24
CA PRO A 15 -6.87 -22.02 20.86
C PRO A 15 -7.58 -20.80 20.26
N ASN A 16 -7.28 -19.60 20.75
CA ASN A 16 -7.75 -18.31 20.23
C ASN A 16 -6.54 -17.51 19.71
N PRO A 17 -6.14 -17.67 18.45
CA PRO A 17 -4.91 -17.10 17.93
C PRO A 17 -5.06 -15.57 17.66
N ARG A 18 -4.60 -14.76 18.60
CA ARG A 18 -4.66 -13.29 18.48
C ARG A 18 -3.90 -12.76 17.26
N CYS A 19 -2.87 -13.48 16.80
CA CYS A 19 -2.17 -13.13 15.57
C CYS A 19 -3.06 -13.16 14.32
N GLU A 20 -4.08 -14.03 14.27
CA GLU A 20 -5.05 -14.10 13.17
C GLU A 20 -6.01 -12.91 13.23
N THR A 21 -6.48 -12.53 14.42
CA THR A 21 -7.31 -11.31 14.57
C THR A 21 -6.55 -10.03 14.26
N GLY A 22 -5.23 -10.04 14.47
CA GLY A 22 -4.35 -8.92 14.09
C GLY A 22 -3.91 -8.96 12.62
N CYS A 23 -4.27 -9.98 11.84
CA CYS A 23 -3.92 -10.09 10.43
C CYS A 23 -4.97 -9.42 9.53
N PRO A 24 -4.63 -8.37 8.77
CA PRO A 24 -5.63 -7.71 7.92
C PRO A 24 -6.16 -8.60 6.78
N THR A 25 -5.39 -9.57 6.27
CA THR A 25 -5.87 -10.56 5.30
C THR A 25 -6.78 -11.62 5.93
N GLY A 26 -6.67 -11.85 7.26
CA GLY A 26 -7.36 -12.93 7.95
C GLY A 26 -6.71 -14.30 7.73
N ASN A 27 -5.37 -14.34 7.57
CA ASN A 27 -4.63 -15.59 7.38
C ASN A 27 -4.85 -16.59 8.53
N HIS A 28 -5.00 -17.86 8.22
CA HIS A 28 -5.02 -18.97 9.18
C HIS A 28 -3.59 -19.30 9.65
N ILE A 29 -3.03 -18.36 10.43
CA ILE A 29 -1.61 -18.35 10.81
C ILE A 29 -1.23 -19.60 11.62
N ARG A 30 -2.06 -19.95 12.60
CA ARG A 30 -1.83 -21.14 13.42
C ARG A 30 -1.75 -22.41 12.58
N ASP A 31 -2.60 -22.51 11.56
CA ASP A 31 -2.76 -23.72 10.79
C ASP A 31 -1.58 -23.90 9.81
N PHE A 32 -1.19 -22.88 9.03
CA PHE A 32 0.00 -23.01 8.20
C PHE A 32 1.30 -23.18 9.01
N ILE A 33 1.41 -22.57 10.21
CA ILE A 33 2.57 -22.79 11.08
C ILE A 33 2.57 -24.23 11.63
N LYS A 34 1.41 -24.82 11.92
CA LYS A 34 1.30 -26.21 12.34
C LYS A 34 1.88 -27.14 11.26
N GLU A 35 1.46 -26.97 10.03
CA GLU A 35 1.97 -27.77 8.90
C GLU A 35 3.49 -27.57 8.71
N MET A 36 4.01 -26.36 8.92
CA MET A 36 5.45 -26.09 8.89
C MET A 36 6.25 -26.80 10.01
N LYS A 37 5.66 -26.97 11.20
CA LYS A 37 6.27 -27.79 12.27
C LYS A 37 6.38 -29.26 11.89
N GLU A 38 5.39 -29.75 11.15
CA GLU A 38 5.30 -31.11 10.66
C GLU A 38 6.07 -31.35 9.34
N GLU A 39 6.78 -30.29 8.85
CA GLU A 39 7.54 -30.28 7.59
C GLU A 39 6.68 -30.52 6.33
N ASN A 40 5.38 -30.17 6.43
CA ASN A 40 4.36 -30.32 5.41
C ASN A 40 4.24 -29.03 4.58
N LEU A 41 5.28 -28.71 3.80
CA LEU A 41 5.38 -27.42 3.10
C LEU A 41 4.24 -27.18 2.11
N GLU A 42 3.85 -28.21 1.33
CA GLU A 42 2.75 -28.10 0.35
C GLU A 42 1.41 -27.82 1.03
N GLU A 43 1.13 -28.47 2.16
CA GLU A 43 -0.11 -28.23 2.91
C GLU A 43 -0.07 -26.85 3.59
N ALA A 44 1.06 -26.41 4.12
CA ALA A 44 1.24 -25.07 4.64
C ALA A 44 0.96 -24.01 3.55
N ALA A 45 1.44 -24.22 2.33
CA ALA A 45 1.18 -23.37 1.19
C ALA A 45 -0.31 -23.37 0.81
N ARG A 46 -0.94 -24.53 0.77
CA ARG A 46 -2.38 -24.67 0.48
C ARG A 46 -3.24 -23.88 1.48
N VAL A 47 -2.93 -23.96 2.77
CA VAL A 47 -3.61 -23.21 3.82
C VAL A 47 -3.40 -21.70 3.64
N LEU A 48 -2.18 -21.29 3.36
CA LEU A 48 -1.83 -19.88 3.19
C LEU A 48 -2.51 -19.27 1.95
N TYR A 49 -2.40 -19.92 0.79
CA TYR A 49 -2.96 -19.44 -0.48
C TYR A 49 -4.50 -19.47 -0.54
N ALA A 50 -5.15 -20.25 0.30
CA ALA A 50 -6.62 -20.25 0.40
C ALA A 50 -7.18 -18.89 0.85
N VAL A 51 -6.40 -18.11 1.61
CA VAL A 51 -6.82 -16.82 2.16
C VAL A 51 -6.03 -15.66 1.57
N ASN A 52 -4.74 -15.85 1.37
CA ASN A 52 -3.83 -14.83 0.86
C ASN A 52 -3.18 -15.32 -0.45
N PRO A 53 -3.65 -14.87 -1.62
CA PRO A 53 -3.07 -15.31 -2.88
C PRO A 53 -1.68 -14.73 -3.16
N TYR A 54 -1.31 -13.64 -2.49
CA TYR A 54 -0.05 -12.95 -2.74
C TYR A 54 0.81 -12.79 -1.47
N PRO A 55 1.18 -13.89 -0.79
CA PRO A 55 2.03 -13.83 0.38
C PRO A 55 3.44 -13.30 0.06
N GLN A 56 3.86 -13.33 -1.21
CA GLN A 56 5.09 -12.66 -1.66
C GLN A 56 5.05 -11.15 -1.41
N LEU A 57 3.86 -10.52 -1.52
CA LEU A 57 3.67 -9.11 -1.20
C LEU A 57 3.61 -8.90 0.33
N THR A 58 2.71 -9.61 1.00
CA THR A 58 2.43 -9.40 2.43
C THR A 58 3.61 -9.77 3.33
N SER A 59 4.34 -10.84 3.02
CA SER A 59 5.52 -11.24 3.76
C SER A 59 6.73 -10.30 3.63
N ARG A 60 6.63 -9.27 2.78
CA ARG A 60 7.67 -8.26 2.57
C ARG A 60 7.23 -6.84 2.91
N LEU A 61 5.92 -6.57 2.81
CA LEU A 61 5.37 -5.21 2.88
C LEU A 61 4.50 -4.95 4.12
N CYS A 62 4.06 -6.01 4.83
CA CYS A 62 3.25 -5.83 6.03
C CYS A 62 4.08 -5.20 7.17
N ASP A 63 3.48 -4.22 7.84
CA ASP A 63 3.93 -3.79 9.17
C ASP A 63 3.52 -4.84 10.20
N CYS A 64 4.29 -5.92 10.28
CA CYS A 64 3.97 -7.04 11.16
C CYS A 64 4.07 -6.68 12.65
N ALA A 65 4.81 -5.63 13.02
CA ALA A 65 4.91 -5.16 14.40
C ALA A 65 3.57 -4.64 14.94
N SER A 66 2.79 -3.94 14.11
CA SER A 66 1.43 -3.50 14.46
C SER A 66 0.34 -4.54 14.16
N GLN A 67 0.67 -5.58 13.38
CA GLN A 67 -0.26 -6.60 12.91
C GLN A 67 -0.06 -7.95 13.62
N CYS A 68 0.10 -9.04 12.86
CA CYS A 68 0.15 -10.41 13.39
C CYS A 68 1.25 -10.62 14.45
N HIS A 69 2.44 -10.06 14.24
CA HIS A 69 3.58 -10.19 15.14
C HIS A 69 3.32 -9.46 16.47
N GLY A 70 2.83 -8.20 16.42
CA GLY A 70 2.46 -7.43 17.61
C GLY A 70 1.31 -8.03 18.41
N HIS A 71 0.48 -8.87 17.78
CA HIS A 71 -0.62 -9.58 18.45
C HIS A 71 -0.23 -10.98 18.93
N CYS A 72 1.00 -11.44 18.68
CA CYS A 72 1.45 -12.76 19.08
C CYS A 72 1.49 -12.90 20.61
N VAL A 73 0.74 -13.86 21.15
CA VAL A 73 0.66 -14.11 22.62
C VAL A 73 2.04 -14.40 23.22
N ARG A 74 2.92 -15.08 22.47
CA ARG A 74 4.30 -15.33 22.91
C ARG A 74 5.06 -14.04 23.16
N GLY A 75 4.79 -12.98 22.40
CA GLY A 75 5.41 -11.67 22.52
C GLY A 75 5.18 -10.97 23.87
N ILE A 76 4.19 -11.41 24.66
CA ILE A 76 3.92 -10.86 26.00
C ILE A 76 5.08 -11.14 26.98
N LYS A 77 5.77 -12.28 26.83
CA LYS A 77 6.82 -12.73 27.76
C LYS A 77 8.14 -13.09 27.09
N SER A 78 8.20 -13.10 25.78
CA SER A 78 9.35 -13.51 25.00
C SER A 78 9.31 -12.89 23.59
N THR A 79 10.27 -13.20 22.72
CA THR A 79 10.23 -12.81 21.30
C THR A 79 9.00 -13.43 20.64
N PRO A 80 8.17 -12.65 19.93
CA PRO A 80 7.03 -13.20 19.17
C PRO A 80 7.51 -14.20 18.11
N VAL A 81 6.56 -14.97 17.57
CA VAL A 81 6.83 -15.85 16.44
C VAL A 81 7.10 -15.01 15.20
N GLU A 82 8.17 -15.30 14.48
CA GLU A 82 8.50 -14.62 13.22
C GLU A 82 7.58 -15.09 12.07
N ILE A 83 6.28 -14.77 12.19
CA ILE A 83 5.22 -15.24 11.29
C ILE A 83 5.53 -14.83 9.85
N GLN A 84 5.96 -13.59 9.64
CA GLN A 84 6.31 -13.05 8.32
C GLN A 84 7.45 -13.82 7.66
N ALA A 85 8.45 -14.23 8.43
CA ALA A 85 9.56 -15.03 7.90
C ALA A 85 9.11 -16.45 7.48
N VAL A 86 8.15 -17.04 8.22
CA VAL A 86 7.56 -18.34 7.87
C VAL A 86 6.70 -18.22 6.61
N GLU A 87 5.83 -17.21 6.54
CA GLU A 87 5.01 -16.88 5.37
C GLU A 87 5.88 -16.67 4.13
N ARG A 88 6.95 -15.89 4.27
CA ARG A 88 7.92 -15.63 3.20
C ARG A 88 8.57 -16.91 2.70
N TYR A 89 9.04 -17.76 3.61
CA TYR A 89 9.66 -19.04 3.24
C TYR A 89 8.69 -19.92 2.46
N ILE A 90 7.45 -20.07 2.93
CA ILE A 90 6.42 -20.87 2.22
C ILE A 90 6.24 -20.34 0.80
N SER A 91 6.02 -19.04 0.66
CA SER A 91 5.73 -18.41 -0.64
C SER A 91 6.93 -18.38 -1.60
N ASP A 92 8.16 -18.42 -1.08
CA ASP A 92 9.37 -18.47 -1.90
C ASP A 92 9.68 -19.91 -2.39
N GLN A 93 9.17 -20.95 -1.69
CA GLN A 93 9.39 -22.34 -2.06
C GLN A 93 8.25 -22.93 -2.90
N VAL A 94 7.01 -22.52 -2.64
CA VAL A 94 5.83 -23.07 -3.33
C VAL A 94 5.15 -21.95 -4.10
N PRO A 95 5.17 -21.98 -5.45
CA PRO A 95 4.49 -20.98 -6.26
C PRO A 95 2.96 -21.09 -6.15
N LEU A 96 2.28 -19.94 -6.32
CA LEU A 96 0.81 -19.91 -6.43
C LEU A 96 0.36 -20.72 -7.65
N THR A 97 -0.54 -21.68 -7.42
CA THR A 97 -1.27 -22.38 -8.47
C THR A 97 -2.74 -21.96 -8.43
N ILE A 98 -3.28 -21.52 -9.56
CA ILE A 98 -4.68 -21.15 -9.71
C ILE A 98 -5.37 -22.22 -10.55
N SER A 99 -6.46 -22.78 -10.04
CA SER A 99 -7.25 -23.79 -10.73
C SER A 99 -8.52 -23.15 -11.28
N ALA A 100 -8.51 -22.78 -12.56
CA ALA A 100 -9.71 -22.23 -13.21
C ALA A 100 -10.77 -23.32 -13.38
N CYS A 101 -12.01 -23.03 -13.03
CA CYS A 101 -13.17 -23.84 -13.34
C CYS A 101 -13.60 -23.63 -14.82
N GLY A 102 -14.50 -24.52 -15.31
CA GLY A 102 -15.15 -24.30 -16.61
C GLY A 102 -15.91 -22.98 -16.67
N ALA A 103 -15.99 -22.36 -17.85
CA ALA A 103 -16.61 -21.06 -18.04
C ALA A 103 -18.08 -21.04 -17.57
N ASN A 104 -18.44 -20.04 -16.75
CA ASN A 104 -19.81 -19.81 -16.28
C ASN A 104 -20.60 -18.81 -17.17
N GLY A 105 -19.95 -18.27 -18.21
CA GLY A 105 -20.54 -17.33 -19.17
C GLY A 105 -20.60 -15.88 -18.69
N LYS A 106 -20.06 -15.57 -17.52
CA LYS A 106 -20.03 -14.21 -16.95
C LYS A 106 -18.74 -13.48 -17.29
N LYS A 107 -18.85 -12.21 -17.66
CA LYS A 107 -17.74 -11.33 -18.02
C LYS A 107 -17.62 -10.19 -17.03
N ILE A 108 -16.45 -10.04 -16.44
CA ILE A 108 -16.20 -9.04 -15.38
C ILE A 108 -15.06 -8.12 -15.81
N ALA A 109 -15.28 -6.81 -15.73
CA ALA A 109 -14.23 -5.79 -15.91
C ALA A 109 -13.72 -5.31 -14.56
N LEU A 110 -12.41 -5.27 -14.38
CA LEU A 110 -11.73 -4.73 -13.21
C LEU A 110 -10.92 -3.50 -13.63
N VAL A 111 -11.20 -2.35 -13.03
CA VAL A 111 -10.53 -1.08 -13.32
C VAL A 111 -9.41 -0.84 -12.31
N GLY A 112 -8.17 -0.84 -12.80
CA GLY A 112 -6.93 -0.81 -12.01
C GLY A 112 -6.41 -2.21 -11.68
N ALA A 113 -5.09 -2.39 -11.78
CA ALA A 113 -4.39 -3.64 -11.49
C ALA A 113 -3.67 -3.63 -10.12
N GLY A 114 -4.27 -2.99 -9.11
CA GLY A 114 -3.77 -3.02 -7.73
C GLY A 114 -4.08 -4.33 -7.01
N PRO A 115 -3.50 -4.57 -5.81
CA PRO A 115 -3.63 -5.84 -5.09
C PRO A 115 -5.07 -6.30 -4.83
N ALA A 116 -6.01 -5.37 -4.68
CA ALA A 116 -7.44 -5.69 -4.51
C ALA A 116 -8.02 -6.35 -5.78
N ASN A 117 -7.89 -5.69 -6.94
CA ASN A 117 -8.39 -6.23 -8.19
C ASN A 117 -7.63 -7.47 -8.65
N LEU A 118 -6.33 -7.58 -8.41
CA LEU A 118 -5.58 -8.82 -8.69
C LEU A 118 -6.12 -9.98 -7.86
N THR A 119 -6.49 -9.74 -6.59
CA THR A 119 -7.11 -10.75 -5.74
C THR A 119 -8.53 -11.08 -6.21
N CYS A 120 -9.31 -10.08 -6.57
CA CYS A 120 -10.65 -10.25 -7.15
C CYS A 120 -10.59 -11.11 -8.42
N ALA A 121 -9.66 -10.80 -9.33
CA ALA A 121 -9.44 -11.56 -10.56
C ALA A 121 -9.15 -13.05 -10.30
N LYS A 122 -8.25 -13.33 -9.35
CA LYS A 122 -7.93 -14.71 -8.96
C LYS A 122 -9.18 -15.46 -8.50
N VAL A 123 -9.98 -14.87 -7.62
CA VAL A 123 -11.20 -15.52 -7.11
C VAL A 123 -12.21 -15.72 -8.23
N LEU A 124 -12.47 -14.70 -9.05
CA LEU A 124 -13.47 -14.79 -10.14
C LEU A 124 -13.09 -15.82 -11.20
N VAL A 125 -11.82 -15.91 -11.59
CA VAL A 125 -11.37 -16.87 -12.60
C VAL A 125 -11.43 -18.31 -12.07
N GLU A 126 -11.20 -18.53 -10.79
CA GLU A 126 -11.41 -19.84 -10.15
C GLU A 126 -12.87 -20.29 -10.18
N HIS A 127 -13.82 -19.35 -10.28
CA HIS A 127 -15.25 -19.64 -10.41
C HIS A 127 -15.74 -19.60 -11.87
N GLY A 128 -14.83 -19.53 -12.83
CA GLY A 128 -15.14 -19.66 -14.26
C GLY A 128 -15.60 -18.36 -14.92
N CYS A 129 -15.44 -17.21 -14.30
CA CYS A 129 -15.70 -15.92 -14.93
C CYS A 129 -14.62 -15.58 -15.96
N GLU A 130 -15.00 -14.93 -17.06
CA GLU A 130 -14.09 -14.24 -18.00
C GLU A 130 -13.71 -12.89 -17.38
N VAL A 131 -12.42 -12.67 -17.06
CA VAL A 131 -11.97 -11.50 -16.31
C VAL A 131 -11.06 -10.63 -17.16
N HIS A 132 -11.37 -9.34 -17.25
CA HIS A 132 -10.62 -8.32 -17.95
C HIS A 132 -10.15 -7.23 -16.99
N ILE A 133 -8.86 -6.93 -16.95
CA ILE A 133 -8.27 -5.87 -16.14
C ILE A 133 -7.84 -4.72 -17.02
N TYR A 134 -8.32 -3.51 -16.74
CA TYR A 134 -7.95 -2.27 -17.41
C TYR A 134 -6.97 -1.50 -16.52
N GLU A 135 -5.75 -1.30 -16.99
CA GLU A 135 -4.68 -0.64 -16.24
C GLU A 135 -4.06 0.48 -17.07
N LYS A 136 -3.90 1.65 -16.48
CA LYS A 136 -3.32 2.83 -17.16
C LYS A 136 -1.80 2.77 -17.28
N GLU A 137 -1.14 2.06 -16.37
CA GLU A 137 0.32 1.91 -16.34
C GLU A 137 0.80 0.80 -17.31
N ASP A 138 2.11 0.71 -17.43
CA ASP A 138 2.79 -0.37 -18.21
C ASP A 138 2.94 -1.66 -17.38
N LYS A 139 2.75 -1.59 -16.07
CA LYS A 139 2.85 -2.72 -15.14
C LYS A 139 1.69 -2.77 -14.16
N ILE A 140 1.40 -3.98 -13.71
CA ILE A 140 0.45 -4.22 -12.63
C ILE A 140 1.06 -3.88 -11.27
N GLY A 141 0.22 -3.81 -10.23
CA GLY A 141 0.63 -3.63 -8.84
C GLY A 141 0.07 -2.36 -8.20
N GLY A 142 -0.42 -1.38 -9.00
CA GLY A 142 -0.90 -0.11 -8.47
C GLY A 142 0.14 0.55 -7.57
N ALA A 143 -0.24 0.95 -6.35
CA ALA A 143 0.67 1.60 -5.41
C ALA A 143 1.89 0.74 -5.00
N VAL A 144 1.85 -0.59 -5.14
CA VAL A 144 3.01 -1.44 -4.90
C VAL A 144 4.09 -1.21 -5.97
N TYR A 145 3.67 -0.97 -7.22
CA TYR A 145 4.58 -0.64 -8.32
C TYR A 145 4.98 0.83 -8.31
N THR A 146 4.00 1.73 -8.24
CA THR A 146 4.25 3.18 -8.42
C THR A 146 4.82 3.85 -7.17
N GLY A 147 4.45 3.36 -5.97
CA GLY A 147 4.73 4.02 -4.71
C GLY A 147 5.80 3.34 -3.84
N ILE A 148 6.01 2.02 -3.96
CA ILE A 148 7.00 1.32 -3.13
C ILE A 148 8.31 1.19 -3.89
N PRO A 149 9.43 1.73 -3.35
CA PRO A 149 10.72 1.69 -4.04
C PRO A 149 11.28 0.27 -4.20
N SER A 150 12.00 0.04 -5.31
CA SER A 150 12.56 -1.28 -5.64
C SER A 150 13.58 -1.81 -4.61
N TYR A 151 14.22 -0.96 -3.83
CA TYR A 151 15.12 -1.39 -2.75
C TYR A 151 14.36 -1.98 -1.53
N ARG A 152 13.04 -1.68 -1.39
CA ARG A 152 12.17 -2.28 -0.37
C ARG A 152 11.49 -3.56 -0.87
N PHE A 153 11.08 -3.56 -2.13
CA PHE A 153 10.32 -4.64 -2.72
C PHE A 153 10.74 -4.86 -4.18
N ASP A 154 11.20 -6.07 -4.49
CA ASP A 154 11.55 -6.46 -5.86
C ASP A 154 10.28 -6.58 -6.72
N HIS A 155 10.14 -5.70 -7.70
CA HIS A 155 8.98 -5.66 -8.58
C HIS A 155 8.88 -6.89 -9.50
N ALA A 156 9.90 -7.75 -9.61
CA ALA A 156 9.83 -9.03 -10.32
C ALA A 156 8.73 -9.97 -9.77
N TYR A 157 8.34 -9.82 -8.51
CA TYR A 157 7.18 -10.53 -7.95
C TYR A 157 5.87 -10.15 -8.64
N LEU A 158 5.72 -8.90 -9.09
CA LEU A 158 4.56 -8.45 -9.85
C LEU A 158 4.51 -9.10 -11.24
N ASP A 159 5.66 -9.25 -11.89
CA ASP A 159 5.76 -9.94 -13.18
C ASP A 159 5.35 -11.42 -13.06
N THR A 160 5.68 -12.05 -11.93
CA THR A 160 5.24 -13.42 -11.61
C THR A 160 3.72 -13.49 -11.43
N ILE A 161 3.12 -12.55 -10.68
CA ILE A 161 1.66 -12.48 -10.49
C ILE A 161 0.96 -12.25 -11.82
N TYR A 162 1.46 -11.33 -12.64
CA TYR A 162 0.95 -11.06 -13.99
C TYR A 162 0.91 -12.33 -14.84
N SER A 163 2.05 -13.01 -14.94
CA SER A 163 2.19 -14.24 -15.74
C SER A 163 1.25 -15.35 -15.25
N THR A 164 1.12 -15.51 -13.93
CA THR A 164 0.25 -16.53 -13.33
C THR A 164 -1.23 -16.27 -13.66
N LEU A 165 -1.70 -15.02 -13.54
CA LEU A 165 -3.07 -14.67 -13.88
C LEU A 165 -3.34 -14.76 -15.40
N GLN A 166 -2.37 -14.36 -16.23
CA GLN A 166 -2.50 -14.46 -17.68
C GLN A 166 -2.60 -15.92 -18.14
N GLN A 167 -1.84 -16.84 -17.54
CA GLN A 167 -1.86 -18.27 -17.85
C GLN A 167 -3.22 -18.93 -17.58
N VAL A 168 -3.98 -18.41 -16.62
CA VAL A 168 -5.31 -18.92 -16.30
C VAL A 168 -6.44 -18.16 -17.00
N GLY A 169 -6.11 -17.29 -17.97
CA GLY A 169 -7.08 -16.65 -18.85
C GLY A 169 -7.58 -15.28 -18.41
N VAL A 170 -6.88 -14.60 -17.48
CA VAL A 170 -7.16 -13.17 -17.21
C VAL A 170 -6.61 -12.33 -18.36
N TYR A 171 -7.45 -11.45 -18.92
CA TYR A 171 -7.10 -10.52 -19.98
C TYR A 171 -6.65 -9.18 -19.41
N PHE A 172 -5.46 -8.72 -19.77
CA PHE A 172 -4.92 -7.43 -19.35
C PHE A 172 -4.96 -6.43 -20.50
N HIS A 173 -5.59 -5.29 -20.26
CA HIS A 173 -5.64 -4.13 -21.16
C HIS A 173 -4.77 -3.03 -20.53
N MET A 174 -3.46 -3.12 -20.82
CA MET A 174 -2.48 -2.16 -20.31
C MET A 174 -2.54 -0.86 -21.12
N HIS A 175 -2.09 0.26 -20.50
CA HIS A 175 -2.17 1.61 -21.08
C HIS A 175 -3.60 2.03 -21.46
N GLN A 176 -4.59 1.58 -20.69
CA GLN A 176 -6.00 1.92 -20.83
C GLN A 176 -6.51 2.61 -19.58
N GLU A 177 -6.62 3.92 -19.61
CA GLU A 177 -7.15 4.71 -18.51
C GLU A 177 -8.68 4.85 -18.66
N VAL A 178 -9.41 4.25 -17.72
CA VAL A 178 -10.87 4.37 -17.67
C VAL A 178 -11.25 5.80 -17.25
N GLY A 179 -12.17 6.38 -18.00
CA GLY A 179 -12.52 7.82 -17.91
C GLY A 179 -11.78 8.70 -18.93
N LYS A 180 -10.79 8.15 -19.65
CA LYS A 180 -10.06 8.86 -20.69
C LYS A 180 -10.02 8.08 -21.99
N ASP A 181 -9.48 6.86 -22.00
CA ASP A 181 -9.33 6.02 -23.20
C ASP A 181 -10.58 5.16 -23.44
N ILE A 182 -11.25 4.76 -22.37
CA ILE A 182 -12.52 4.02 -22.37
C ILE A 182 -13.42 4.55 -21.26
N SER A 183 -14.71 4.71 -21.51
CA SER A 183 -15.64 5.20 -20.48
C SER A 183 -16.20 4.09 -19.59
N LEU A 184 -16.69 4.44 -18.41
CA LEU A 184 -17.36 3.50 -17.50
C LEU A 184 -18.62 2.89 -18.17
N GLU A 185 -19.38 3.71 -18.90
CA GLU A 185 -20.59 3.26 -19.62
C GLU A 185 -20.27 2.23 -20.72
N GLN A 186 -19.12 2.37 -21.40
CA GLN A 186 -18.68 1.36 -22.37
C GLN A 186 -18.36 0.03 -21.69
N LEU A 187 -17.74 0.07 -20.50
CA LEU A 187 -17.52 -1.15 -19.71
C LEU A 187 -18.83 -1.76 -19.25
N GLN A 188 -19.77 -0.96 -18.69
CA GLN A 188 -21.08 -1.46 -18.26
C GLN A 188 -21.88 -2.12 -19.40
N SER A 189 -21.75 -1.61 -20.62
CA SER A 189 -22.47 -2.20 -21.77
C SER A 189 -21.85 -3.49 -22.27
N SER A 190 -20.60 -3.79 -21.93
CA SER A 190 -19.81 -4.91 -22.44
C SER A 190 -19.59 -6.03 -21.43
N TYR A 191 -19.80 -5.75 -20.14
CA TYR A 191 -19.54 -6.66 -19.02
C TYR A 191 -20.74 -6.81 -18.10
N ASP A 192 -20.90 -8.00 -17.50
CA ASP A 192 -21.97 -8.26 -16.53
C ASP A 192 -21.76 -7.47 -15.23
N LYS A 193 -20.51 -7.27 -14.80
CA LYS A 193 -20.11 -6.49 -13.63
C LYS A 193 -18.83 -5.70 -13.89
N VAL A 194 -18.69 -4.55 -13.24
CA VAL A 194 -17.49 -3.71 -13.26
C VAL A 194 -17.04 -3.45 -11.83
N VAL A 195 -15.74 -3.58 -11.55
CA VAL A 195 -15.15 -3.33 -10.23
C VAL A 195 -14.12 -2.21 -10.31
N LEU A 196 -14.34 -1.13 -9.58
CA LEU A 196 -13.45 0.02 -9.52
C LEU A 196 -12.44 -0.17 -8.38
N GLY A 197 -11.23 -0.60 -8.69
CA GLY A 197 -10.09 -0.71 -7.77
C GLY A 197 -9.04 0.35 -8.06
N ILE A 198 -9.49 1.60 -8.25
CA ILE A 198 -8.67 2.74 -8.69
C ILE A 198 -7.76 3.32 -7.60
N GLY A 199 -7.88 2.83 -6.35
CA GLY A 199 -7.07 3.29 -5.22
C GLY A 199 -7.43 4.71 -4.73
N ALA A 200 -6.55 5.29 -3.91
CA ALA A 200 -6.65 6.65 -3.38
C ALA A 200 -5.54 7.51 -4.00
N GLN A 201 -5.84 8.27 -5.05
CA GLN A 201 -4.83 8.90 -5.89
C GLN A 201 -4.74 10.42 -5.73
N VAL A 202 -5.68 11.06 -5.03
CA VAL A 202 -5.65 12.52 -4.83
C VAL A 202 -4.78 12.85 -3.64
N GLU A 203 -3.65 13.49 -3.90
CA GLU A 203 -2.68 13.89 -2.88
C GLU A 203 -3.03 15.24 -2.28
N ASN A 204 -2.64 15.42 -1.02
CA ASN A 204 -2.87 16.66 -0.30
C ASN A 204 -1.55 17.43 -0.15
N THR A 205 -1.51 18.66 -0.63
CA THR A 205 -0.40 19.60 -0.43
C THR A 205 -0.73 20.72 0.54
N TYR A 206 -1.97 20.76 1.05
CA TYR A 206 -2.51 21.87 1.86
C TYR A 206 -2.30 23.27 1.23
N GLY A 207 -2.34 23.32 -0.11
CA GLY A 207 -2.18 24.55 -0.88
C GLY A 207 -0.74 24.99 -1.12
N LEU A 208 0.25 24.25 -0.63
CA LEU A 208 1.65 24.49 -0.95
C LEU A 208 1.89 24.22 -2.45
N HIS A 209 2.59 25.11 -3.11
CA HIS A 209 2.90 25.07 -4.53
C HIS A 209 4.22 25.82 -4.83
N GLY A 210 4.74 25.64 -6.02
CA GLY A 210 5.97 26.23 -6.50
C GLY A 210 6.88 25.22 -7.19
N GLU A 211 7.84 25.68 -7.97
CA GLU A 211 8.87 24.80 -8.52
C GLU A 211 9.78 24.31 -7.38
N GLY A 212 9.86 22.99 -7.19
CA GLY A 212 10.47 22.37 -6.00
C GLY A 212 9.46 22.00 -4.91
N CYS A 213 8.14 22.12 -5.18
CA CYS A 213 7.11 21.56 -4.31
C CYS A 213 6.40 20.42 -5.06
N THR A 214 6.40 19.23 -4.48
CA THR A 214 5.73 18.05 -5.05
C THR A 214 5.00 17.24 -3.99
N ALA A 215 4.04 16.43 -4.40
CA ALA A 215 3.38 15.48 -3.52
C ALA A 215 4.16 14.15 -3.44
N GLY A 216 3.94 13.38 -2.37
CA GLY A 216 4.74 12.19 -2.07
C GLY A 216 4.62 11.08 -3.11
N LEU A 217 3.39 10.74 -3.54
CA LEU A 217 3.21 9.70 -4.57
C LEU A 217 3.70 10.18 -5.93
N SER A 218 3.54 11.47 -6.25
CA SER A 218 4.06 12.07 -7.47
C SER A 218 5.58 11.96 -7.54
N LEU A 219 6.29 12.23 -6.43
CA LEU A 219 7.74 12.00 -6.34
C LEU A 219 8.09 10.52 -6.54
N LEU A 220 7.40 9.63 -5.84
CA LEU A 220 7.68 8.19 -5.94
C LEU A 220 7.41 7.68 -7.35
N TYR A 221 6.36 8.17 -8.02
CA TYR A 221 6.08 7.87 -9.41
C TYR A 221 7.22 8.34 -10.34
N ASP A 222 7.69 9.57 -10.17
CA ASP A 222 8.83 10.11 -10.92
C ASP A 222 10.08 9.24 -10.75
N LEU A 223 10.35 8.77 -9.53
CA LEU A 223 11.54 7.97 -9.26
C LEU A 223 11.39 6.49 -9.64
N ASN A 224 10.24 5.87 -9.38
CA ASN A 224 10.05 4.43 -9.57
C ASN A 224 9.66 4.08 -11.02
N VAL A 225 8.82 4.91 -11.65
CA VAL A 225 8.23 4.65 -12.98
C VAL A 225 8.93 5.43 -14.07
N LEU A 226 9.13 6.74 -13.89
CA LEU A 226 9.73 7.61 -14.89
C LEU A 226 11.26 7.69 -14.81
N HIS A 227 11.88 7.08 -13.78
CA HIS A 227 13.33 6.99 -13.58
C HIS A 227 14.06 8.35 -13.62
N LYS A 228 13.46 9.40 -13.02
CA LYS A 228 13.98 10.78 -13.03
C LYS A 228 15.04 11.09 -11.95
N GLN A 229 15.74 10.09 -11.43
CA GLN A 229 16.74 10.28 -10.36
C GLN A 229 17.79 11.34 -10.72
N GLU A 230 18.30 11.31 -11.94
CA GLU A 230 19.30 12.27 -12.42
C GLU A 230 18.76 13.70 -12.50
N GLU A 231 17.49 13.87 -12.88
CA GLU A 231 16.85 15.18 -12.91
C GLU A 231 16.81 15.80 -11.50
N TYR A 232 16.37 15.02 -10.51
CA TYR A 232 16.35 15.46 -9.12
C TYR A 232 17.74 15.74 -8.57
N THR A 233 18.74 14.88 -8.85
CA THR A 233 20.13 15.06 -8.40
C THR A 233 20.75 16.32 -8.96
N ASN A 234 20.48 16.64 -10.21
CA ASN A 234 21.04 17.82 -10.89
C ASN A 234 20.37 19.13 -10.45
N LYS A 235 19.15 19.05 -9.92
CA LYS A 235 18.32 20.22 -9.62
C LYS A 235 18.34 20.61 -8.15
N TYR A 236 18.47 19.64 -7.23
CA TYR A 236 18.29 19.85 -5.80
C TYR A 236 19.48 19.30 -5.00
N GLY A 237 19.93 20.05 -3.99
CA GLY A 237 20.94 19.62 -3.02
C GLY A 237 20.35 19.10 -1.71
N SER A 238 19.15 19.59 -1.36
CA SER A 238 18.47 19.27 -0.10
C SER A 238 16.97 19.11 -0.29
N ALA A 239 16.34 18.34 0.60
CA ALA A 239 14.92 18.14 0.60
C ALA A 239 14.30 18.12 2.00
N LEU A 240 13.10 18.70 2.11
CA LEU A 240 12.22 18.53 3.26
C LEU A 240 11.07 17.59 2.87
N VAL A 241 10.85 16.55 3.64
CA VAL A 241 9.71 15.64 3.49
C VAL A 241 8.73 15.91 4.63
N TRP A 242 7.58 16.48 4.29
CA TRP A 242 6.55 16.82 5.25
C TRP A 242 5.56 15.68 5.43
N GLY A 243 5.66 14.97 6.55
CA GLY A 243 4.80 13.85 6.88
C GLY A 243 5.47 12.83 7.79
N GLY A 244 4.73 11.80 8.24
CA GLY A 244 5.25 10.79 9.15
C GLY A 244 4.71 9.37 8.87
N GLY A 245 4.10 9.14 7.71
CA GLY A 245 3.63 7.83 7.27
C GLY A 245 4.67 7.08 6.42
N ASN A 246 4.34 5.86 5.99
CA ASN A 246 5.23 5.05 5.15
C ASN A 246 5.60 5.77 3.83
N VAL A 247 4.69 6.51 3.22
CA VAL A 247 4.98 7.33 2.03
C VAL A 247 6.08 8.35 2.32
N ALA A 248 6.06 9.00 3.50
CA ALA A 248 7.13 9.94 3.88
C ALA A 248 8.47 9.23 4.05
N MET A 249 8.48 8.02 4.63
CA MET A 249 9.70 7.20 4.74
C MET A 249 10.23 6.81 3.36
N ASP A 250 9.37 6.33 2.48
CA ASP A 250 9.74 5.96 1.10
C ASP A 250 10.30 7.15 0.31
N CYS A 251 9.65 8.32 0.40
CA CYS A 251 10.16 9.56 -0.21
C CYS A 251 11.54 9.95 0.32
N ALA A 252 11.67 10.04 1.65
CA ALA A 252 12.90 10.47 2.29
C ALA A 252 14.06 9.51 2.01
N ARG A 253 13.83 8.20 2.12
CA ARG A 253 14.84 7.16 1.84
C ARG A 253 15.23 7.12 0.36
N SER A 254 14.29 7.32 -0.56
CA SER A 254 14.58 7.42 -1.99
C SER A 254 15.40 8.67 -2.31
N LEU A 255 15.04 9.82 -1.76
CA LEU A 255 15.77 11.06 -1.91
C LEU A 255 17.17 10.99 -1.27
N LYS A 256 17.32 10.33 -0.11
CA LYS A 256 18.63 10.18 0.55
C LYS A 256 19.65 9.41 -0.27
N ARG A 257 19.22 8.59 -1.22
CA ARG A 257 20.10 7.87 -2.17
C ARG A 257 20.63 8.74 -3.28
N ILE A 258 20.02 9.91 -3.50
CA ILE A 258 20.35 10.82 -4.61
C ILE A 258 20.67 12.25 -4.16
N LEU A 259 20.27 12.65 -2.96
CA LEU A 259 20.55 13.97 -2.39
C LEU A 259 21.39 13.86 -1.12
N LYS A 260 22.14 14.92 -0.84
CA LYS A 260 23.03 14.96 0.32
C LYS A 260 22.25 15.09 1.63
N ASP A 261 21.33 16.04 1.70
CA ASP A 261 20.64 16.41 2.93
C ASP A 261 19.13 16.20 2.77
N VAL A 262 18.57 15.33 3.60
CA VAL A 262 17.12 15.05 3.64
C VAL A 262 16.64 15.13 5.08
N THR A 263 15.58 15.91 5.30
CA THR A 263 14.96 16.09 6.61
C THR A 263 13.47 15.77 6.54
N ILE A 264 12.99 14.93 7.45
CA ILE A 264 11.57 14.69 7.66
C ILE A 264 11.04 15.67 8.69
N LEU A 265 10.01 16.45 8.35
CA LEU A 265 9.27 17.25 9.29
C LEU A 265 7.99 16.53 9.70
N TYR A 266 7.81 16.37 11.01
CA TYR A 266 6.63 15.72 11.52
C TYR A 266 6.03 16.49 12.71
N ARG A 267 4.73 16.79 12.61
CA ARG A 267 4.00 17.62 13.58
C ARG A 267 3.76 17.01 14.97
N ARG A 268 4.16 15.73 15.18
CA ARG A 268 4.09 15.01 16.47
C ARG A 268 5.46 14.43 16.81
N THR A 269 5.54 13.54 17.79
CA THR A 269 6.79 12.85 18.14
C THR A 269 6.91 11.52 17.40
N LYS A 270 8.07 10.87 17.49
CA LYS A 270 8.32 9.54 16.93
C LYS A 270 7.24 8.52 17.33
N LYS A 271 6.73 8.62 18.57
CA LYS A 271 5.73 7.69 19.10
C LYS A 271 4.40 7.73 18.35
N GLU A 272 3.99 8.89 17.85
CA GLU A 272 2.73 9.08 17.13
C GLU A 272 2.89 8.91 15.62
N MET A 273 4.08 8.56 15.12
CA MET A 273 4.26 8.31 13.69
C MET A 273 3.46 7.08 13.24
N PRO A 274 2.68 7.20 12.14
CA PRO A 274 1.95 6.06 11.60
C PRO A 274 2.81 5.17 10.69
N ALA A 275 4.06 5.55 10.38
CA ALA A 275 5.00 4.69 9.67
C ALA A 275 5.40 3.47 10.52
N SER A 276 5.75 2.37 9.87
CA SER A 276 6.26 1.19 10.58
C SER A 276 7.56 1.51 11.29
N ILE A 277 7.77 0.90 12.45
CA ILE A 277 8.97 1.16 13.26
C ILE A 277 10.25 0.80 12.52
N ASP A 278 10.22 -0.29 11.74
CA ASP A 278 11.36 -0.75 10.97
C ASP A 278 11.77 0.29 9.90
N GLU A 279 10.80 0.92 9.23
CA GLU A 279 11.05 1.97 8.23
C GLU A 279 11.60 3.25 8.84
N ILE A 280 11.14 3.61 10.04
CA ILE A 280 11.67 4.75 10.80
C ILE A 280 13.12 4.49 11.21
N GLU A 281 13.39 3.29 11.75
CA GLU A 281 14.75 2.91 12.16
C GLU A 281 15.71 2.82 10.98
N ASP A 282 15.25 2.33 9.85
CA ASP A 282 16.06 2.28 8.63
C ASP A 282 16.36 3.69 8.10
N ALA A 283 15.37 4.59 8.10
CA ALA A 283 15.57 5.98 7.73
C ALA A 283 16.60 6.68 8.64
N GLU A 284 16.56 6.43 9.95
CA GLU A 284 17.55 6.93 10.91
C GLU A 284 18.96 6.37 10.62
N LYS A 285 19.08 5.06 10.36
CA LYS A 285 20.35 4.40 10.02
C LYS A 285 20.94 4.92 8.70
N GLU A 286 20.09 5.28 7.75
CA GLU A 286 20.49 5.88 6.45
C GLU A 286 20.90 7.37 6.60
N GLY A 287 20.82 7.94 7.79
CA GLY A 287 21.26 9.31 8.11
C GLY A 287 20.25 10.38 7.65
N ILE A 288 18.97 10.07 7.65
CA ILE A 288 17.89 11.04 7.46
C ILE A 288 17.66 11.78 8.77
N HIS A 289 17.55 13.10 8.72
CA HIS A 289 17.24 13.92 9.87
C HIS A 289 15.75 13.96 10.15
N PHE A 290 15.36 13.92 11.44
CA PHE A 290 13.97 14.03 11.88
C PHE A 290 13.77 15.30 12.71
N ALA A 291 12.95 16.21 12.22
CA ALA A 291 12.47 17.39 12.92
C ALA A 291 11.06 17.09 13.46
N TYR A 292 11.02 16.66 14.71
CA TYR A 292 9.76 16.34 15.41
C TYR A 292 9.14 17.59 16.04
N LEU A 293 7.81 17.57 16.17
CA LEU A 293 7.04 18.70 16.68
C LEU A 293 7.23 19.97 15.86
N GLU A 294 7.27 19.80 14.53
CA GLU A 294 7.43 20.88 13.58
C GLU A 294 6.51 20.67 12.37
N THR A 295 6.03 21.78 11.78
CA THR A 295 5.18 21.74 10.58
C THR A 295 5.48 22.93 9.66
N ILE A 296 5.14 22.77 8.38
CA ILE A 296 5.24 23.83 7.37
C ILE A 296 3.92 24.61 7.33
N LYS A 297 4.00 25.93 7.26
CA LYS A 297 2.86 26.85 7.08
C LYS A 297 2.77 27.32 5.63
N GLU A 298 3.89 27.73 5.06
CA GLU A 298 3.99 28.25 3.69
C GLU A 298 5.39 28.03 3.11
N LEU A 299 5.54 28.26 1.81
CA LEU A 299 6.83 28.20 1.14
C LEU A 299 7.29 29.60 0.74
N TYR A 300 8.59 29.84 0.84
CA TYR A 300 9.22 31.01 0.25
C TYR A 300 9.65 30.68 -1.17
N LEU A 301 9.25 31.53 -2.09
CA LEU A 301 9.56 31.39 -3.52
C LEU A 301 10.43 32.59 -3.95
N ASP A 302 11.32 32.36 -4.90
CA ASP A 302 12.02 33.44 -5.61
C ASP A 302 11.13 34.09 -6.70
N ASP A 303 11.72 35.05 -7.42
CA ASP A 303 11.01 35.77 -8.50
C ASP A 303 10.64 34.85 -9.69
N GLU A 304 11.27 33.69 -9.81
CA GLU A 304 10.98 32.66 -10.82
C GLU A 304 9.95 31.62 -10.34
N GLY A 305 9.49 31.70 -9.07
CA GLY A 305 8.54 30.79 -8.46
C GLY A 305 9.16 29.49 -7.94
N LYS A 306 10.49 29.44 -7.75
CA LYS A 306 11.22 28.30 -7.17
C LYS A 306 11.23 28.38 -5.66
N VAL A 307 11.11 27.22 -5.02
CA VAL A 307 11.23 27.09 -3.56
C VAL A 307 12.65 27.45 -3.11
N THR A 308 12.75 28.38 -2.16
CA THR A 308 14.01 28.80 -1.51
C THR A 308 14.04 28.49 -0.02
N GLY A 309 12.90 28.12 0.55
CA GLY A 309 12.76 27.76 1.94
C GLY A 309 11.31 27.53 2.34
N ALA A 310 11.12 27.05 3.56
CA ALA A 310 9.85 26.85 4.19
C ALA A 310 9.71 27.70 5.45
N HIS A 311 8.56 28.35 5.64
CA HIS A 311 8.12 28.92 6.89
C HIS A 311 7.60 27.80 7.77
N CYS A 312 8.26 27.56 8.89
CA CYS A 312 7.96 26.49 9.81
C CYS A 312 7.58 27.04 11.18
N VAL A 313 6.80 26.25 11.93
CA VAL A 313 6.46 26.53 13.31
C VAL A 313 6.67 25.28 14.18
N LYS A 314 6.99 25.48 15.45
CA LYS A 314 7.04 24.38 16.41
C LYS A 314 5.66 24.04 16.92
N MET A 315 5.49 22.77 17.29
CA MET A 315 4.25 22.23 17.81
C MET A 315 4.47 21.71 19.25
N HIS A 316 3.39 21.60 19.99
CA HIS A 316 3.36 20.79 21.21
C HIS A 316 2.16 19.84 21.16
N LEU A 317 2.17 18.80 21.97
CA LEU A 317 1.09 17.83 22.03
C LEU A 317 0.02 18.28 23.03
N GLY A 318 -1.22 18.36 22.56
CA GLY A 318 -2.42 18.60 23.36
C GLY A 318 -3.17 17.29 23.65
N GLU A 319 -4.45 17.41 24.01
CA GLU A 319 -5.33 16.27 24.25
C GLU A 319 -5.48 15.39 22.99
N PRO A 320 -5.76 14.09 23.15
CA PRO A 320 -5.95 13.18 22.02
C PRO A 320 -7.05 13.66 21.06
N ASP A 321 -6.82 13.45 19.77
CA ASP A 321 -7.82 13.63 18.69
C ASP A 321 -8.71 12.36 18.53
N ASP A 322 -9.67 12.40 17.61
CA ASP A 322 -10.60 11.30 17.33
C ASP A 322 -9.89 9.99 16.92
N SER A 323 -8.63 10.06 16.50
CA SER A 323 -7.80 8.88 16.23
C SER A 323 -7.11 8.30 17.47
N GLY A 324 -7.31 8.92 18.65
CA GLY A 324 -6.67 8.56 19.92
C GLY A 324 -5.20 9.00 20.02
N ARG A 325 -4.67 9.75 19.03
CA ARG A 325 -3.31 10.30 19.07
C ARG A 325 -3.32 11.73 19.60
N ALA A 326 -2.30 12.10 20.37
CA ALA A 326 -2.13 13.45 20.88
C ALA A 326 -2.23 14.49 19.75
N ARG A 327 -3.11 15.50 19.92
CA ARG A 327 -3.36 16.54 18.91
C ARG A 327 -2.16 17.48 18.82
N PRO A 328 -1.61 17.74 17.64
CA PRO A 328 -0.56 18.74 17.49
C PRO A 328 -1.15 20.14 17.57
N VAL A 329 -0.60 20.97 18.45
CA VAL A 329 -1.01 22.37 18.67
C VAL A 329 0.18 23.26 18.38
N GLU A 330 -0.04 24.36 17.67
CA GLU A 330 1.00 25.33 17.32
C GLU A 330 1.49 26.07 18.55
N THR A 331 2.80 26.28 18.66
CA THR A 331 3.42 27.06 19.71
C THR A 331 3.58 28.51 19.23
N GLU A 332 2.86 29.44 19.86
CA GLU A 332 2.92 30.85 19.49
C GLU A 332 4.34 31.42 19.51
N GLY A 333 4.67 32.24 18.53
CA GLY A 333 5.98 32.90 18.42
C GLY A 333 7.16 31.97 18.15
N SER A 334 6.90 30.77 17.69
CA SER A 334 7.93 29.78 17.38
C SER A 334 8.31 29.73 15.88
N ASP A 335 7.88 30.74 15.15
CA ASP A 335 8.11 30.86 13.69
C ASP A 335 9.59 30.90 13.35
N TYR A 336 9.99 30.16 12.33
CA TYR A 336 11.35 30.18 11.80
C TYR A 336 11.38 29.78 10.32
N THR A 337 12.47 30.10 9.65
CA THR A 337 12.69 29.73 8.25
C THR A 337 13.67 28.57 8.18
N LEU A 338 13.29 27.55 7.42
CA LEU A 338 14.15 26.42 7.08
C LEU A 338 14.52 26.49 5.59
N PRO A 339 15.79 26.76 5.23
CA PRO A 339 16.20 26.78 3.83
C PRO A 339 16.05 25.38 3.20
N CYS A 340 15.47 25.31 2.00
CA CYS A 340 15.34 24.10 1.22
C CYS A 340 15.07 24.43 -0.25
N GLU A 341 15.35 23.49 -1.12
CA GLU A 341 15.12 23.61 -2.56
C GLU A 341 14.00 22.68 -3.04
N LEU A 342 13.75 21.60 -2.29
CA LEU A 342 12.69 20.62 -2.58
C LEU A 342 11.86 20.38 -1.33
N VAL A 343 10.54 20.49 -1.47
CA VAL A 343 9.56 20.12 -0.44
C VAL A 343 8.65 19.03 -0.98
N VAL A 344 8.55 17.92 -0.24
CA VAL A 344 7.70 16.77 -0.59
C VAL A 344 6.56 16.66 0.42
N CYS A 345 5.34 16.86 -0.04
CA CYS A 345 4.13 16.77 0.78
C CYS A 345 3.65 15.31 0.87
N ALA A 346 4.00 14.61 1.95
CA ALA A 346 3.57 13.23 2.24
C ALA A 346 2.55 13.21 3.39
N VAL A 347 1.52 14.09 3.32
CA VAL A 347 0.57 14.39 4.39
C VAL A 347 -0.81 13.77 4.20
N GLY A 348 -0.88 12.72 3.41
CA GLY A 348 -2.06 11.91 3.18
C GLY A 348 -2.66 12.10 1.79
N GLN A 349 -3.56 11.19 1.47
CA GLN A 349 -4.22 11.08 0.17
C GLN A 349 -5.71 10.81 0.35
N LYS A 350 -6.50 11.04 -0.70
CA LYS A 350 -7.95 10.86 -0.72
C LYS A 350 -8.37 10.08 -1.96
N VAL A 351 -9.51 9.43 -1.86
CA VAL A 351 -10.20 8.83 -2.99
C VAL A 351 -10.90 9.91 -3.79
N SER A 352 -10.88 9.78 -5.13
CA SER A 352 -11.73 10.55 -6.03
C SER A 352 -12.21 9.65 -7.16
N PHE A 353 -13.50 9.68 -7.43
CA PHE A 353 -14.11 9.01 -8.57
C PHE A 353 -14.27 9.93 -9.79
N ALA A 354 -13.90 11.20 -9.68
CA ALA A 354 -14.05 12.19 -10.76
C ALA A 354 -13.57 11.70 -12.15
N PRO A 355 -12.49 10.91 -12.28
CA PRO A 355 -12.08 10.39 -13.57
C PRO A 355 -13.06 9.38 -14.18
N VAL A 356 -13.84 8.67 -13.37
CA VAL A 356 -14.76 7.60 -13.80
C VAL A 356 -16.24 7.99 -13.70
N GLY A 357 -16.55 9.17 -13.16
CA GLY A 357 -17.90 9.72 -13.03
C GLY A 357 -18.37 9.91 -11.60
N ASP A 358 -19.65 10.25 -11.44
CA ASP A 358 -20.29 10.44 -10.14
C ASP A 358 -20.65 9.07 -9.53
N VAL A 359 -19.73 8.54 -8.73
CA VAL A 359 -19.88 7.24 -8.06
C VAL A 359 -20.07 7.47 -6.57
N GLU A 360 -21.20 6.99 -6.03
CA GLU A 360 -21.48 6.99 -4.60
C GLU A 360 -21.51 5.54 -4.09
N LEU A 361 -20.92 5.30 -2.92
CA LEU A 361 -20.98 3.99 -2.26
C LEU A 361 -22.36 3.79 -1.62
N THR A 362 -22.86 2.57 -1.71
CA THR A 362 -24.13 2.15 -1.11
C THR A 362 -23.89 1.06 -0.05
N GLU A 363 -24.55 -0.09 -0.14
CA GLU A 363 -24.37 -1.20 0.79
C GLU A 363 -23.23 -2.13 0.33
N GLY A 364 -22.37 -2.54 1.23
CA GLY A 364 -21.20 -3.36 0.91
C GLY A 364 -20.28 -2.66 -0.08
N HIS A 365 -19.80 -3.38 -1.09
CA HIS A 365 -18.94 -2.85 -2.15
C HIS A 365 -19.72 -2.25 -3.33
N LYS A 366 -21.06 -2.18 -3.27
CA LYS A 366 -21.91 -1.64 -4.33
C LYS A 366 -21.86 -0.13 -4.42
N THR A 367 -22.22 0.37 -5.59
CA THR A 367 -22.35 1.81 -5.85
C THR A 367 -23.78 2.20 -6.24
N SER A 368 -24.01 3.50 -6.39
CA SER A 368 -25.25 4.06 -6.96
C SER A 368 -25.45 3.68 -8.42
N ILE A 369 -24.43 3.18 -9.09
CA ILE A 369 -24.47 2.78 -10.49
C ILE A 369 -24.67 1.26 -10.56
N GLU A 370 -25.68 0.83 -11.32
CA GLU A 370 -26.05 -0.59 -11.43
C GLU A 370 -24.86 -1.44 -11.95
N ASN A 371 -24.64 -2.60 -11.33
CA ASN A 371 -23.55 -3.54 -11.65
C ASN A 371 -22.11 -2.98 -11.50
N VAL A 372 -21.95 -1.85 -10.82
CA VAL A 372 -20.63 -1.28 -10.51
C VAL A 372 -20.32 -1.41 -9.02
N TYR A 373 -19.14 -1.92 -8.73
CA TYR A 373 -18.58 -2.18 -7.39
C TYR A 373 -17.30 -1.38 -7.18
N VAL A 374 -16.92 -1.19 -5.93
CA VAL A 374 -15.65 -0.52 -5.55
C VAL A 374 -14.88 -1.42 -4.59
N THR A 375 -13.54 -1.45 -4.72
CA THR A 375 -12.68 -2.27 -3.86
C THR A 375 -11.35 -1.59 -3.52
N GLY A 376 -10.66 -2.12 -2.51
CA GLY A 376 -9.35 -1.64 -2.07
C GLY A 376 -9.40 -0.24 -1.46
N ASP A 377 -8.34 0.54 -1.67
CA ASP A 377 -8.27 1.89 -1.11
C ASP A 377 -9.34 2.84 -1.69
N ALA A 378 -9.90 2.54 -2.84
CA ALA A 378 -11.04 3.28 -3.38
C ALA A 378 -12.32 3.10 -2.53
N TYR A 379 -12.48 1.93 -1.90
CA TYR A 379 -13.59 1.62 -1.00
C TYR A 379 -13.32 2.06 0.44
N SER A 380 -12.18 1.65 0.97
CA SER A 380 -11.91 1.75 2.42
C SER A 380 -11.05 2.95 2.83
N GLY A 381 -10.67 3.80 1.87
CA GLY A 381 -9.58 4.78 2.03
C GLY A 381 -8.20 4.13 2.02
N PRO A 382 -7.12 4.92 2.00
CA PRO A 382 -5.76 4.41 1.92
C PRO A 382 -5.41 3.56 3.16
N LYS A 383 -5.07 2.28 2.92
CA LYS A 383 -4.71 1.29 3.94
C LYS A 383 -3.48 0.50 3.52
N THR A 384 -3.41 -0.76 3.91
CA THR A 384 -2.28 -1.65 3.65
C THR A 384 -2.57 -2.61 2.49
N VAL A 385 -1.51 -3.14 1.87
CA VAL A 385 -1.61 -4.20 0.84
C VAL A 385 -2.44 -5.39 1.33
N ALA A 386 -2.25 -5.80 2.59
CA ALA A 386 -3.00 -6.89 3.21
C ALA A 386 -4.50 -6.58 3.33
N ALA A 387 -4.87 -5.34 3.65
CA ALA A 387 -6.26 -4.91 3.67
C ALA A 387 -6.87 -4.90 2.27
N ALA A 388 -6.13 -4.44 1.26
CA ALA A 388 -6.56 -4.45 -0.14
C ALA A 388 -6.79 -5.88 -0.66
N ILE A 389 -5.94 -6.85 -0.31
CA ILE A 389 -6.11 -8.26 -0.65
C ILE A 389 -7.41 -8.82 -0.04
N ARG A 390 -7.68 -8.56 1.24
CA ARG A 390 -8.92 -8.98 1.88
C ARG A 390 -10.13 -8.37 1.18
N ASP A 391 -10.06 -7.10 0.88
CA ASP A 391 -11.15 -6.36 0.26
C ASP A 391 -11.48 -6.87 -1.14
N GLY A 392 -10.45 -7.15 -1.95
CA GLY A 392 -10.60 -7.78 -3.27
C GLY A 392 -11.25 -9.17 -3.20
N ARG A 393 -10.97 -9.95 -2.16
CA ARG A 393 -11.65 -11.24 -1.91
C ARG A 393 -13.12 -11.04 -1.52
N ASN A 394 -13.42 -10.04 -0.70
CA ASN A 394 -14.77 -9.75 -0.26
C ASN A 394 -15.66 -9.30 -1.42
N VAL A 395 -15.20 -8.37 -2.25
CA VAL A 395 -15.97 -7.91 -3.43
C VAL A 395 -16.20 -9.04 -4.42
N ALA A 396 -15.21 -9.93 -4.60
CA ALA A 396 -15.41 -11.11 -5.46
C ALA A 396 -16.48 -12.05 -4.89
N ALA A 397 -16.53 -12.28 -3.57
CA ALA A 397 -17.55 -13.08 -2.93
C ALA A 397 -18.95 -12.46 -3.11
N GLU A 398 -19.10 -11.14 -2.90
CA GLU A 398 -20.37 -10.44 -3.15
C GLU A 398 -20.84 -10.57 -4.61
N ILE A 399 -19.93 -10.46 -5.57
CA ILE A 399 -20.27 -10.66 -6.99
C ILE A 399 -20.72 -12.10 -7.24
N MET A 400 -20.03 -13.10 -6.67
CA MET A 400 -20.35 -14.51 -6.88
C MET A 400 -21.72 -14.92 -6.28
N GLU A 401 -22.20 -14.21 -5.26
CA GLU A 401 -23.55 -14.42 -4.72
C GLU A 401 -24.66 -13.93 -5.67
N GLU A 402 -24.33 -13.05 -6.63
CA GLU A 402 -25.30 -12.44 -7.57
C GLU A 402 -25.32 -13.05 -8.97
N ILE A 403 -24.33 -13.85 -9.33
CA ILE A 403 -24.17 -14.41 -10.68
C ILE A 403 -24.19 -15.93 -10.67
#